data_b2522fd90794530a62c066cb8defe1c8
#
_entry.id   b2522fd90794530a62c066cb8defe1c8
#
_cell.length_a   1.000
_cell.length_b   1.000
_cell.length_c   1.000
_cell.angle_alpha   90.00
_cell.angle_beta   90.00
_cell.angle_gamma   90.00
#
_symmetry.space_group_name_H-M   'P 1'
#
loop_
_entity.id
_entity.type
_entity.pdbx_description
1 polymer ?
#
loop_
_entity_poly.entity_id
_entity_poly.type
_entity_poly.pdbx_seq_one_letter_code
_entity_poly.pdbx_strand_id
1 'polypeptide(L)'
;MGRDKAQVVAHGERLIDRLLRQLPPRVLPVVVSPAALGVSCPVVCEDPPHSGPVAGVATGVAWIAHTHPTISLVTVLAVDAPDSPLLIPQLADALRQAGPQADAVAVLADGYVQPLGVLWRLAALQAALAR
;
A
#
# COMPACT_ATOMS: atom_id res chain seq x y z
N MET A 1 -4.02 21.67 -1.29
CA MET A 1 -4.74 20.76 -2.21
C MET A 1 -6.10 20.46 -1.63
N GLY A 2 -7.14 20.91 -2.29
CA GLY A 2 -8.50 20.74 -1.83
C GLY A 2 -9.19 19.46 -2.32
N ARG A 3 -8.44 18.47 -2.84
CA ARG A 3 -9.04 17.36 -3.53
C ARG A 3 -8.48 16.04 -3.02
N ASP A 4 -9.37 15.10 -2.69
CA ASP A 4 -8.98 13.73 -2.37
C ASP A 4 -8.58 13.02 -3.68
N LYS A 5 -7.31 12.67 -3.81
CA LYS A 5 -6.77 12.03 -5.01
C LYS A 5 -7.46 10.68 -5.29
N ALA A 6 -7.89 9.97 -4.25
CA ALA A 6 -8.54 8.67 -4.42
C ALA A 6 -9.83 8.80 -5.24
N GLN A 7 -10.52 9.94 -5.15
CA GLN A 7 -11.79 10.17 -5.84
C GLN A 7 -11.62 10.84 -7.19
N VAL A 8 -10.40 11.18 -7.59
CA VAL A 8 -10.14 11.75 -8.92
C VAL A 8 -10.48 10.70 -9.98
N VAL A 9 -11.22 11.15 -11.00
CA VAL A 9 -11.63 10.29 -12.12
C VAL A 9 -10.65 10.47 -13.28
N ALA A 10 -10.15 9.37 -13.78
CA ALA A 10 -9.32 9.34 -14.98
C ALA A 10 -9.79 8.19 -15.86
N HIS A 11 -9.96 8.44 -17.15
CA HIS A 11 -10.40 7.42 -18.12
C HIS A 11 -11.70 6.72 -17.70
N GLY A 12 -12.64 7.48 -17.10
CA GLY A 12 -13.96 7.00 -16.77
C GLY A 12 -14.11 6.28 -15.45
N GLU A 13 -13.04 6.16 -14.64
CA GLU A 13 -13.16 5.57 -13.30
C GLU A 13 -12.27 6.31 -12.29
N ARG A 14 -12.63 6.21 -11.00
CA ARG A 14 -11.82 6.81 -9.94
C ARG A 14 -10.48 6.09 -9.83
N LEU A 15 -9.43 6.81 -9.43
CA LEU A 15 -8.10 6.22 -9.24
C LEU A 15 -8.13 5.06 -8.24
N ILE A 16 -8.88 5.22 -7.14
CA ILE A 16 -8.97 4.14 -6.13
C ILE A 16 -9.64 2.88 -6.71
N ASP A 17 -10.68 3.06 -7.52
CA ASP A 17 -11.36 1.92 -8.13
C ASP A 17 -10.46 1.21 -9.13
N ARG A 18 -9.71 1.95 -9.92
CA ARG A 18 -8.73 1.38 -10.85
C ARG A 18 -7.66 0.59 -10.12
N LEU A 19 -7.12 1.16 -9.04
CA LEU A 19 -6.09 0.48 -8.24
C LEU A 19 -6.62 -0.82 -7.66
N LEU A 20 -7.78 -0.77 -7.00
CA LEU A 20 -8.36 -1.94 -6.35
C LEU A 20 -8.73 -3.04 -7.35
N ARG A 21 -9.21 -2.65 -8.54
CA ARG A 21 -9.58 -3.59 -9.60
C ARG A 21 -8.38 -4.40 -10.10
N GLN A 22 -7.20 -3.83 -10.05
CA GLN A 22 -5.98 -4.43 -10.58
C GLN A 22 -5.19 -5.26 -9.57
N LEU A 23 -5.63 -5.32 -8.31
CA LEU A 23 -4.98 -6.13 -7.29
C LEU A 23 -5.10 -7.62 -7.63
N PRO A 24 -4.04 -8.41 -7.41
CA PRO A 24 -4.13 -9.87 -7.53
C PRO A 24 -5.22 -10.44 -6.60
N PRO A 25 -5.87 -11.56 -6.97
CA PRO A 25 -7.05 -12.07 -6.24
C PRO A 25 -6.81 -12.41 -4.78
N ARG A 26 -5.59 -12.76 -4.40
CA ARG A 26 -5.26 -13.17 -3.03
C ARG A 26 -4.78 -12.03 -2.13
N VAL A 27 -4.69 -10.83 -2.68
CA VAL A 27 -4.29 -9.65 -1.92
C VAL A 27 -5.48 -9.13 -1.14
N LEU A 28 -5.27 -8.85 0.14
CA LEU A 28 -6.29 -8.28 1.02
C LEU A 28 -5.99 -6.79 1.16
N PRO A 29 -6.80 -5.92 0.54
CA PRO A 29 -6.56 -4.49 0.61
C PRO A 29 -7.11 -3.87 1.89
N VAL A 30 -6.41 -2.87 2.41
CA VAL A 30 -6.93 -1.89 3.34
C VAL A 30 -6.57 -0.51 2.80
N VAL A 31 -7.55 0.38 2.80
CA VAL A 31 -7.36 1.75 2.32
C VAL A 31 -7.24 2.67 3.54
N VAL A 32 -6.23 3.54 3.51
CA VAL A 32 -6.07 4.57 4.55
C VAL A 32 -6.54 5.89 3.96
N SER A 33 -7.62 6.43 4.48
CA SER A 33 -8.23 7.66 3.97
C SER A 33 -9.08 8.32 5.03
N PRO A 34 -9.08 9.66 5.10
CA PRO A 34 -10.01 10.38 6.00
C PRO A 34 -11.43 10.42 5.46
N ALA A 35 -11.67 10.04 4.21
CA ALA A 35 -12.97 10.12 3.57
C ALA A 35 -13.58 8.73 3.41
N ALA A 36 -14.90 8.65 3.48
CA ALA A 36 -15.65 7.46 3.11
C ALA A 36 -15.63 7.35 1.58
N LEU A 37 -15.05 6.27 1.06
CA LEU A 37 -14.82 6.13 -0.38
C LEU A 37 -15.85 5.25 -1.09
N GLY A 38 -16.73 4.58 -0.34
CA GLY A 38 -17.71 3.70 -0.95
C GLY A 38 -17.11 2.47 -1.61
N VAL A 39 -15.96 2.01 -1.14
CA VAL A 39 -15.30 0.80 -1.64
C VAL A 39 -15.68 -0.40 -0.78
N SER A 40 -15.52 -1.61 -1.34
CA SER A 40 -15.90 -2.83 -0.63
C SER A 40 -14.88 -3.32 0.39
N CYS A 41 -13.65 -2.81 0.36
CA CYS A 41 -12.63 -3.18 1.32
C CYS A 41 -12.65 -2.26 2.54
N PRO A 42 -11.98 -2.65 3.65
CA PRO A 42 -11.89 -1.80 4.82
C PRO A 42 -11.20 -0.47 4.52
N VAL A 43 -11.70 0.60 5.15
CA VAL A 43 -11.10 1.94 5.10
C VAL A 43 -10.82 2.36 6.53
N VAL A 44 -9.59 2.76 6.80
CA VAL A 44 -9.14 3.24 8.11
C VAL A 44 -8.52 4.63 7.93
N CYS A 45 -8.34 5.34 9.03
CA CYS A 45 -7.74 6.67 8.99
C CYS A 45 -6.80 6.85 10.18
N GLU A 46 -5.66 7.50 9.93
CA GLU A 46 -4.77 7.90 11.00
C GLU A 46 -5.43 8.93 11.91
N ASP A 47 -5.03 8.95 13.17
CA ASP A 47 -5.55 9.88 14.16
C ASP A 47 -4.36 10.67 14.78
N PRO A 48 -4.29 11.99 14.56
CA PRO A 48 -5.26 12.80 13.81
C PRO A 48 -5.15 12.61 12.28
N PRO A 49 -6.24 12.89 11.54
CA PRO A 49 -6.20 12.83 10.08
C PRO A 49 -5.13 13.77 9.50
N HIS A 50 -4.62 13.42 8.32
CA HIS A 50 -3.61 14.21 7.61
C HIS A 50 -2.29 14.32 8.38
N SER A 51 -1.92 13.28 9.13
CA SER A 51 -0.65 13.23 9.89
C SER A 51 0.54 12.85 9.02
N GLY A 52 0.36 12.75 7.72
CA GLY A 52 1.43 12.46 6.77
C GLY A 52 1.49 10.99 6.35
N PRO A 53 2.33 10.68 5.32
CA PRO A 53 2.38 9.35 4.73
C PRO A 53 2.82 8.26 5.72
N VAL A 54 3.78 8.56 6.59
CA VAL A 54 4.29 7.58 7.56
C VAL A 54 3.20 7.19 8.55
N ALA A 55 2.43 8.18 9.03
CA ALA A 55 1.31 7.90 9.94
C ALA A 55 0.23 7.06 9.26
N GLY A 56 -0.04 7.32 7.99
CA GLY A 56 -0.99 6.53 7.20
C GLY A 56 -0.53 5.07 7.05
N VAL A 57 0.73 4.86 6.72
CA VAL A 57 1.30 3.51 6.60
C VAL A 57 1.23 2.80 7.95
N ALA A 58 1.60 3.46 9.03
CA ALA A 58 1.57 2.88 10.37
C ALA A 58 0.15 2.44 10.76
N THR A 59 -0.86 3.25 10.43
CA THR A 59 -2.25 2.94 10.70
C THR A 59 -2.70 1.69 9.94
N GLY A 60 -2.41 1.62 8.65
CA GLY A 60 -2.75 0.47 7.83
C GLY A 60 -2.05 -0.80 8.30
N VAL A 61 -0.77 -0.72 8.63
CA VAL A 61 0.03 -1.85 9.11
C VAL A 61 -0.52 -2.36 10.46
N ALA A 62 -0.84 -1.45 11.38
CA ALA A 62 -1.42 -1.83 12.66
C ALA A 62 -2.75 -2.57 12.48
N TRP A 63 -3.59 -2.09 11.57
CA TRP A 63 -4.85 -2.74 11.27
C TRP A 63 -4.64 -4.15 10.70
N ILE A 64 -3.70 -4.30 9.76
CA ILE A 64 -3.38 -5.61 9.15
C ILE A 64 -2.87 -6.57 10.22
N ALA A 65 -1.93 -6.15 11.04
CA ALA A 65 -1.32 -7.00 12.06
C ALA A 65 -2.35 -7.48 13.08
N HIS A 66 -3.29 -6.61 13.43
CA HIS A 66 -4.34 -6.94 14.38
C HIS A 66 -5.41 -7.86 13.77
N THR A 67 -5.81 -7.58 12.53
CA THR A 67 -6.95 -8.23 11.88
C THR A 67 -6.54 -9.53 11.19
N HIS A 68 -5.33 -9.57 10.64
CA HIS A 68 -4.80 -10.71 9.88
C HIS A 68 -3.41 -11.11 10.40
N PRO A 69 -3.33 -11.72 11.59
CA PRO A 69 -2.03 -11.97 12.24
C PRO A 69 -1.13 -12.97 11.51
N THR A 70 -1.66 -13.70 10.53
CA THR A 70 -0.86 -14.64 9.74
C THR A 70 -0.22 -14.02 8.50
N ILE A 71 -0.55 -12.78 8.17
CA ILE A 71 0.04 -12.07 7.03
C ILE A 71 1.53 -11.81 7.30
N SER A 72 2.37 -12.11 6.32
CA SER A 72 3.82 -11.92 6.43
C SER A 72 4.37 -10.89 5.45
N LEU A 73 3.62 -10.52 4.42
CA LEU A 73 4.06 -9.59 3.39
C LEU A 73 3.02 -8.46 3.23
N VAL A 74 3.51 -7.25 3.06
CA VAL A 74 2.66 -6.06 2.88
C VAL A 74 3.22 -5.22 1.74
N THR A 75 2.35 -4.82 0.82
CA THR A 75 2.69 -3.86 -0.22
C THR A 75 2.05 -2.52 0.11
N VAL A 76 2.86 -1.47 0.10
CA VAL A 76 2.38 -0.10 0.29
C VAL A 76 2.27 0.57 -1.07
N LEU A 77 1.09 1.01 -1.43
CA LEU A 77 0.80 1.59 -2.73
C LEU A 77 0.20 2.98 -2.57
N ALA A 78 0.42 3.84 -3.56
CA ALA A 78 -0.17 5.16 -3.62
C ALA A 78 -1.23 5.21 -4.71
N VAL A 79 -2.33 5.89 -4.44
CA VAL A 79 -3.46 5.97 -5.36
C VAL A 79 -3.13 6.77 -6.63
N ASP A 80 -2.16 7.68 -6.58
CA ASP A 80 -1.73 8.42 -7.75
C ASP A 80 -0.87 7.58 -8.72
N ALA A 81 -0.57 6.34 -8.35
CA ALA A 81 0.02 5.35 -9.24
C ALA A 81 -0.93 4.14 -9.35
N PRO A 82 -2.10 4.30 -9.97
CA PRO A 82 -3.17 3.31 -9.91
C PRO A 82 -2.85 2.00 -10.62
N ASP A 83 -1.83 1.96 -11.47
CA ASP A 83 -1.40 0.74 -12.16
C ASP A 83 -0.30 -0.01 -11.41
N SER A 84 0.16 0.51 -10.29
CA SER A 84 1.22 -0.14 -9.50
C SER A 84 0.87 -1.56 -9.03
N PRO A 85 -0.39 -1.95 -8.82
CA PRO A 85 -0.69 -3.34 -8.49
C PRO A 85 -0.21 -4.35 -9.52
N LEU A 86 -0.06 -3.94 -10.78
CA LEU A 86 0.44 -4.82 -11.84
C LEU A 86 1.88 -5.28 -11.59
N LEU A 87 2.62 -4.57 -10.74
CA LEU A 87 4.00 -4.90 -10.40
C LEU A 87 4.11 -5.89 -9.23
N ILE A 88 3.02 -6.17 -8.52
CA ILE A 88 3.06 -7.01 -7.32
C ILE A 88 3.66 -8.40 -7.60
N PRO A 89 3.29 -9.12 -8.68
CA PRO A 89 3.93 -10.41 -8.95
C PRO A 89 5.44 -10.33 -9.13
N GLN A 90 5.91 -9.30 -9.83
CA GLN A 90 7.36 -9.09 -10.02
C GLN A 90 8.07 -8.77 -8.72
N LEU A 91 7.44 -7.95 -7.86
CA LEU A 91 7.98 -7.63 -6.55
C LEU A 91 8.06 -8.87 -5.67
N ALA A 92 7.03 -9.71 -5.69
CA ALA A 92 7.02 -10.94 -4.92
C ALA A 92 8.14 -11.90 -5.37
N ASP A 93 8.33 -12.03 -6.67
CA ASP A 93 9.42 -12.86 -7.22
C ASP A 93 10.78 -12.29 -6.82
N ALA A 94 10.97 -10.98 -6.91
CA ALA A 94 12.21 -10.33 -6.54
C ALA A 94 12.55 -10.53 -5.07
N LEU A 95 11.56 -10.43 -4.19
CA LEU A 95 11.78 -10.63 -2.76
C LEU A 95 12.16 -12.09 -2.45
N ARG A 96 11.51 -13.05 -3.11
CA ARG A 96 11.85 -14.45 -2.94
C ARG A 96 13.27 -14.73 -3.40
N GLN A 97 13.69 -14.19 -4.55
CA GLN A 97 15.03 -14.38 -5.09
C GLN A 97 16.10 -13.70 -4.25
N ALA A 98 15.77 -12.57 -3.62
CA ALA A 98 16.69 -11.86 -2.75
C ALA A 98 16.99 -12.63 -1.45
N GLY A 99 16.10 -13.57 -1.08
CA GLY A 99 16.30 -14.45 0.06
C GLY A 99 15.81 -13.88 1.39
N PRO A 100 15.89 -14.68 2.46
CA PRO A 100 15.27 -14.33 3.74
C PRO A 100 15.92 -13.13 4.46
N GLN A 101 17.08 -12.70 4.03
CA GLN A 101 17.78 -11.56 4.62
C GLN A 101 17.29 -10.22 4.07
N ALA A 102 16.60 -10.23 2.94
CA ALA A 102 16.05 -9.01 2.38
C ALA A 102 14.79 -8.61 3.13
N ASP A 103 14.70 -7.36 3.55
CA ASP A 103 13.54 -6.82 4.27
C ASP A 103 12.44 -6.36 3.33
N ALA A 104 12.81 -5.90 2.15
CA ALA A 104 11.88 -5.31 1.20
C ALA A 104 12.47 -5.29 -0.20
N VAL A 105 11.60 -5.13 -1.19
CA VAL A 105 11.96 -4.80 -2.57
C VAL A 105 11.12 -3.62 -3.03
N ALA A 106 11.69 -2.77 -3.85
CA ALA A 106 11.05 -1.54 -4.28
C ALA A 106 11.15 -1.37 -5.78
N VAL A 107 10.20 -0.60 -6.32
CA VAL A 107 10.26 -0.18 -7.71
C VAL A 107 11.36 0.87 -7.87
N LEU A 108 12.20 0.68 -8.87
CA LEU A 108 13.18 1.66 -9.31
C LEU A 108 12.66 2.29 -10.60
N ALA A 109 12.42 3.59 -10.57
CA ALA A 109 11.96 4.33 -11.74
C ALA A 109 12.84 5.55 -11.95
N ASP A 110 13.33 5.71 -13.17
CA ASP A 110 14.21 6.84 -13.55
C ASP A 110 15.43 6.96 -12.64
N GLY A 111 15.97 5.84 -12.17
CA GLY A 111 17.14 5.82 -11.29
C GLY A 111 16.84 6.10 -9.82
N TYR A 112 15.57 6.28 -9.45
CA TYR A 112 15.18 6.58 -8.06
C TYR A 112 14.29 5.49 -7.49
N VAL A 113 14.54 5.13 -6.23
CA VAL A 113 13.68 4.21 -5.48
C VAL A 113 12.36 4.94 -5.18
N GLN A 114 11.25 4.29 -5.49
CA GLN A 114 9.92 4.82 -5.19
C GLN A 114 9.55 4.44 -3.75
N PRO A 115 9.32 5.40 -2.85
CA PRO A 115 8.99 5.08 -1.45
C PRO A 115 7.64 4.39 -1.29
N LEU A 116 6.72 4.59 -2.23
CA LEU A 116 5.47 3.82 -2.34
C LEU A 116 5.61 2.91 -3.57
N GLY A 117 5.01 1.74 -3.52
CA GLY A 117 5.30 0.68 -4.48
C GLY A 117 6.39 -0.25 -3.97
N VAL A 118 6.43 -0.48 -2.67
CA VAL A 118 7.40 -1.32 -1.99
C VAL A 118 6.69 -2.54 -1.43
N LEU A 119 7.27 -3.71 -1.63
CA LEU A 119 6.83 -4.93 -0.95
C LEU A 119 7.75 -5.20 0.23
N TRP A 120 7.18 -5.29 1.41
CA TRP A 120 7.90 -5.46 2.67
C TRP A 120 7.59 -6.80 3.31
N ARG A 121 8.57 -7.37 3.99
CA ARG A 121 8.27 -8.32 5.07
C ARG A 121 7.62 -7.51 6.20
N LEU A 122 6.48 -7.96 6.68
CA LEU A 122 5.70 -7.20 7.67
C LEU A 122 6.53 -6.88 8.92
N ALA A 123 7.27 -7.86 9.44
CA ALA A 123 8.09 -7.65 10.63
C ALA A 123 9.15 -6.55 10.42
N ALA A 124 9.74 -6.48 9.23
CA ALA A 124 10.73 -5.46 8.91
C ALA A 124 10.10 -4.07 8.83
N LEU A 125 8.91 -3.98 8.23
CA LEU A 125 8.18 -2.71 8.17
C LEU A 125 7.77 -2.24 9.57
N GLN A 126 7.26 -3.13 10.40
CA GLN A 126 6.92 -2.80 11.79
C GLN A 126 8.13 -2.28 12.56
N ALA A 127 9.30 -2.90 12.40
CA ALA A 127 10.53 -2.45 13.05
C ALA A 127 10.96 -1.07 12.55
N ALA A 128 10.83 -0.82 11.24
CA ALA A 128 11.16 0.48 10.67
C ALA A 128 10.23 1.58 11.18
N LEU A 129 8.94 1.29 11.31
CA LEU A 129 7.95 2.25 11.80
C LEU A 129 8.11 2.56 13.29
N ALA A 130 8.72 1.67 14.07
CA ALA A 130 8.91 1.83 15.50
C ALA A 130 10.13 2.70 15.85
N ARG A 131 10.95 3.08 14.88
CA ARG A 131 12.14 3.89 15.11
C ARG A 131 11.85 5.38 15.27
#